data_a16a0a7036b436cd966a2157b4c80656
#
_entry.id   a16a0a7036b436cd966a2157b4c80656
#
_cell.length_a   1.000
_cell.length_b   1.000
_cell.length_c   1.000
_cell.angle_alpha   90.00
_cell.angle_beta   90.00
_cell.angle_gamma   90.00
#
_symmetry.space_group_name_H-M   'P 1'
#
loop_
_entity.id
_entity.type
_entity.pdbx_description
1 polymer ?
#
loop_
_entity_poly.entity_id
_entity_poly.type
_entity_poly.pdbx_seq_one_letter_code
_entity_poly.pdbx_strand_id
1 'polypeptide(L)'
;MSDPEQARQQALAHLVEHYKVTDMTQARVRSYDQALSRLPVAVLQPMVQRAIDTRTPRWGDLPTVAELRADAEVCRVEAVKALGPYEGCINCQDQRGFIAVTHSDGVRMERCGCFLRRQAKLAALGVGGTPIAALTKGASTEVCDA
;
A
#
# COMPACT_ATOMS: atom_id res chain seq x y z
N MET A 1 -4.77 -10.32 -7.40
CA MET A 1 -3.66 -9.74 -6.59
C MET A 1 -2.40 -9.80 -7.44
N SER A 2 -1.83 -8.66 -7.78
CA SER A 2 -0.59 -8.64 -8.58
C SER A 2 0.56 -9.24 -7.78
N ASP A 3 1.34 -10.10 -8.43
CA ASP A 3 2.56 -10.64 -7.84
C ASP A 3 3.52 -9.48 -7.49
N PRO A 4 4.02 -9.40 -6.24
CA PRO A 4 4.94 -8.33 -5.83
C PRO A 4 6.19 -8.24 -6.70
N GLU A 5 6.67 -9.35 -7.21
CA GLU A 5 7.82 -9.38 -8.12
C GLU A 5 7.47 -8.76 -9.47
N GLN A 6 6.33 -9.13 -10.04
CA GLN A 6 5.84 -8.55 -11.29
C GLN A 6 5.63 -7.04 -11.17
N ALA A 7 5.08 -6.57 -10.06
CA ALA A 7 4.87 -5.14 -9.83
C ALA A 7 6.21 -4.37 -9.80
N ARG A 8 7.26 -4.92 -9.16
CA ARG A 8 8.60 -4.32 -9.15
C ARG A 8 9.25 -4.29 -10.53
N GLN A 9 9.15 -5.41 -11.26
CA GLN A 9 9.67 -5.50 -12.62
C GLN A 9 9.00 -4.47 -13.55
N GLN A 10 7.68 -4.32 -13.46
CA GLN A 10 6.93 -3.31 -14.22
C GLN A 10 7.36 -1.89 -13.85
N ALA A 11 7.51 -1.60 -12.55
CA ALA A 11 7.97 -0.30 -12.08
C ALA A 11 9.36 0.05 -12.63
N LEU A 12 10.31 -0.89 -12.57
CA LEU A 12 11.66 -0.70 -13.10
C LEU A 12 11.66 -0.56 -14.62
N ALA A 13 10.90 -1.40 -15.34
CA ALA A 13 10.78 -1.33 -16.79
C ALA A 13 10.23 0.04 -17.24
N HIS A 14 9.22 0.57 -16.57
CA HIS A 14 8.65 1.87 -16.87
C HIS A 14 9.66 3.01 -16.67
N LEU A 15 10.47 2.97 -15.60
CA LEU A 15 11.55 3.94 -15.38
C LEU A 15 12.63 3.84 -16.49
N VAL A 16 13.07 2.63 -16.83
CA VAL A 16 14.08 2.39 -17.86
C VAL A 16 13.63 2.93 -19.22
N GLU A 17 12.37 2.67 -19.58
CA GLU A 17 11.77 3.14 -20.82
C GLU A 17 11.67 4.68 -20.84
N HIS A 18 11.13 5.28 -19.78
CA HIS A 18 10.95 6.73 -19.69
C HIS A 18 12.27 7.48 -19.77
N TYR A 19 13.28 7.04 -19.02
CA TYR A 19 14.60 7.69 -18.98
C TYR A 19 15.52 7.23 -20.11
N LYS A 20 15.06 6.37 -21.02
CA LYS A 20 15.81 5.84 -22.19
C LYS A 20 17.17 5.26 -21.79
N VAL A 21 17.20 4.48 -20.73
CA VAL A 21 18.44 3.86 -20.24
C VAL A 21 18.79 2.65 -21.10
N THR A 22 19.91 2.70 -21.79
CA THR A 22 20.40 1.62 -22.67
C THR A 22 21.34 0.66 -21.95
N ASP A 23 22.06 1.13 -20.92
CA ASP A 23 23.12 0.37 -20.25
C ASP A 23 22.69 -0.09 -18.85
N MET A 24 21.77 -1.06 -18.81
CA MET A 24 21.34 -1.70 -17.57
C MET A 24 22.17 -2.95 -17.30
N THR A 25 23.22 -2.81 -16.49
CA THR A 25 23.99 -3.98 -16.03
C THR A 25 23.16 -4.81 -15.04
N GLN A 26 23.43 -6.12 -14.97
CA GLN A 26 22.74 -7.00 -13.98
C GLN A 26 22.93 -6.51 -12.53
N ALA A 27 24.09 -5.96 -12.20
CA ALA A 27 24.36 -5.41 -10.88
C ALA A 27 23.43 -4.22 -10.57
N ARG A 28 23.22 -3.34 -11.55
CA ARG A 28 22.31 -2.19 -11.44
C ARG A 28 20.87 -2.65 -11.28
N VAL A 29 20.41 -3.60 -12.11
CA VAL A 29 19.07 -4.20 -11.99
C VAL A 29 18.83 -4.77 -10.59
N ARG A 30 19.77 -5.59 -10.08
CA ARG A 30 19.67 -6.17 -8.74
C ARG A 30 19.61 -5.12 -7.64
N SER A 31 20.40 -4.05 -7.74
CA SER A 31 20.41 -2.96 -6.77
C SER A 31 19.03 -2.27 -6.70
N TYR A 32 18.42 -1.97 -7.84
CA TYR A 32 17.09 -1.38 -7.89
C TYR A 32 16.02 -2.34 -7.42
N ASP A 33 16.03 -3.61 -7.86
CA ASP A 33 15.08 -4.63 -7.40
C ASP A 33 15.13 -4.80 -5.88
N GLN A 34 16.33 -4.89 -5.30
CA GLN A 34 16.52 -4.96 -3.85
C GLN A 34 15.99 -3.70 -3.13
N ALA A 35 16.15 -2.52 -3.73
CA ALA A 35 15.64 -1.29 -3.15
C ALA A 35 14.11 -1.23 -3.21
N LEU A 36 13.52 -1.61 -4.34
CA LEU A 36 12.08 -1.65 -4.57
C LEU A 36 11.38 -2.75 -3.76
N SER A 37 12.06 -3.87 -3.46
CA SER A 37 11.50 -4.96 -2.66
C SER A 37 11.16 -4.56 -1.23
N ARG A 38 11.73 -3.46 -0.74
CA ARG A 38 11.46 -2.91 0.60
C ARG A 38 10.27 -1.94 0.62
N LEU A 39 9.72 -1.61 -0.55
CA LEU A 39 8.59 -0.71 -0.66
C LEU A 39 7.27 -1.49 -0.75
N PRO A 40 6.19 -0.96 -0.17
CA PRO A 40 4.86 -1.53 -0.36
C PRO A 40 4.46 -1.51 -1.85
N VAL A 41 3.88 -2.60 -2.35
CA VAL A 41 3.46 -2.73 -3.76
C VAL A 41 2.52 -1.59 -4.16
N ALA A 42 1.61 -1.19 -3.27
CA ALA A 42 0.65 -0.11 -3.51
C ALA A 42 1.30 1.26 -3.79
N VAL A 43 2.57 1.44 -3.40
CA VAL A 43 3.30 2.71 -3.56
C VAL A 43 4.15 2.72 -4.84
N LEU A 44 4.46 1.56 -5.44
CA LEU A 44 5.40 1.47 -6.56
C LEU A 44 4.97 2.29 -7.78
N GLN A 45 3.73 2.12 -8.25
CA GLN A 45 3.22 2.85 -9.41
C GLN A 45 3.09 4.37 -9.16
N PRO A 46 2.48 4.84 -8.05
CA PRO A 46 2.47 6.27 -7.72
C PRO A 46 3.87 6.88 -7.63
N MET A 47 4.84 6.16 -7.04
CA MET A 47 6.24 6.60 -6.96
C MET A 47 6.86 6.79 -8.35
N VAL A 48 6.69 5.81 -9.26
CA VAL A 48 7.18 5.90 -10.64
C VAL A 48 6.56 7.09 -11.35
N GLN A 49 5.24 7.26 -11.27
CA GLN A 49 4.55 8.38 -11.88
C GLN A 49 5.06 9.71 -11.33
N ARG A 50 5.20 9.83 -10.00
CA ARG A 50 5.77 11.03 -9.39
C ARG A 50 7.19 11.31 -9.87
N ALA A 51 8.06 10.29 -9.94
CA ALA A 51 9.42 10.46 -10.43
C ALA A 51 9.44 10.99 -11.87
N ILE A 52 8.54 10.51 -12.72
CA ILE A 52 8.37 10.97 -14.12
C ILE A 52 7.89 12.43 -14.17
N ASP A 53 6.87 12.77 -13.36
CA ASP A 53 6.20 14.07 -13.44
C ASP A 53 7.01 15.21 -12.80
N THR A 54 7.82 14.90 -11.78
CA THR A 54 8.52 15.94 -11.00
C THR A 54 9.97 16.14 -11.35
N ARG A 55 10.59 15.20 -12.08
CA ARG A 55 12.02 15.25 -12.39
C ARG A 55 12.25 15.62 -13.84
N THR A 56 13.19 16.52 -14.05
CA THR A 56 13.73 16.76 -15.41
C THR A 56 14.47 15.50 -15.85
N PRO A 57 14.06 14.87 -16.97
CA PRO A 57 14.72 13.66 -17.45
C PRO A 57 16.21 13.93 -17.76
N ARG A 58 17.08 13.19 -17.10
CA ARG A 58 18.46 13.03 -17.52
C ARG A 58 18.52 11.78 -18.38
N TRP A 59 18.49 11.95 -19.67
CA TRP A 59 18.48 10.84 -20.60
C TRP A 59 19.67 9.90 -20.36
N GLY A 60 19.37 8.62 -20.16
CA GLY A 60 20.36 7.59 -19.85
C GLY A 60 20.60 7.35 -18.35
N ASP A 61 20.08 8.20 -17.46
CA ASP A 61 20.24 8.05 -16.02
C ASP A 61 18.91 7.82 -15.30
N LEU A 62 18.81 6.72 -14.58
CA LEU A 62 17.68 6.49 -13.65
C LEU A 62 17.77 7.41 -12.43
N PRO A 63 16.64 7.81 -11.85
CA PRO A 63 16.62 8.39 -10.51
C PRO A 63 17.36 7.48 -9.53
N THR A 64 18.11 8.06 -8.62
CA THR A 64 18.82 7.28 -7.60
C THR A 64 17.86 6.54 -6.69
N VAL A 65 18.33 5.47 -6.06
CA VAL A 65 17.53 4.72 -5.07
C VAL A 65 17.06 5.63 -3.92
N ALA A 66 17.88 6.61 -3.51
CA ALA A 66 17.53 7.57 -2.47
C ALA A 66 16.36 8.48 -2.91
N GLU A 67 16.40 8.94 -4.15
CA GLU A 67 15.34 9.76 -4.75
C GLU A 67 14.02 8.97 -4.85
N LEU A 68 14.07 7.72 -5.34
CA LEU A 68 12.88 6.87 -5.44
C LEU A 68 12.28 6.59 -4.06
N ARG A 69 13.09 6.40 -3.03
CA ARG A 69 12.60 6.24 -1.65
C ARG A 69 11.93 7.51 -1.12
N ALA A 70 12.48 8.68 -1.42
CA ALA A 70 11.87 9.94 -1.04
C ALA A 70 10.50 10.13 -1.73
N ASP A 71 10.40 9.83 -3.03
CA ASP A 71 9.15 9.88 -3.78
C ASP A 71 8.13 8.86 -3.24
N ALA A 72 8.57 7.64 -2.92
CA ALA A 72 7.71 6.61 -2.30
C ALA A 72 7.15 7.06 -0.96
N GLU A 73 7.95 7.72 -0.11
CA GLU A 73 7.50 8.24 1.17
C GLU A 73 6.46 9.34 1.00
N VAL A 74 6.65 10.25 0.06
CA VAL A 74 5.65 11.28 -0.26
C VAL A 74 4.34 10.65 -0.71
N CYS A 75 4.39 9.70 -1.65
CA CYS A 75 3.19 8.99 -2.12
C CYS A 75 2.49 8.24 -0.99
N ARG A 76 3.24 7.61 -0.09
CA ARG A 76 2.71 6.92 1.08
C ARG A 76 1.97 7.88 2.00
N VAL A 77 2.57 9.02 2.33
CA VAL A 77 1.97 10.05 3.18
C VAL A 77 0.70 10.62 2.54
N GLU A 78 0.72 10.90 1.25
CA GLU A 78 -0.44 11.40 0.51
C GLU A 78 -1.58 10.37 0.50
N ALA A 79 -1.28 9.10 0.25
CA ALA A 79 -2.26 8.03 0.28
C ALA A 79 -2.90 7.84 1.67
N VAL A 80 -2.10 7.94 2.74
CA VAL A 80 -2.61 7.89 4.12
C VAL A 80 -3.51 9.09 4.43
N LYS A 81 -3.11 10.31 4.00
CA LYS A 81 -3.95 11.51 4.14
C LYS A 81 -5.27 11.38 3.38
N ALA A 82 -5.24 10.81 2.18
CA ALA A 82 -6.44 10.59 1.37
C ALA A 82 -7.44 9.61 2.01
N LEU A 83 -6.98 8.71 2.89
CA LEU A 83 -7.89 7.87 3.67
C LEU A 83 -8.71 8.66 4.70
N GLY A 84 -8.29 9.88 5.04
CA GLY A 84 -8.95 10.73 6.02
C GLY A 84 -8.97 10.16 7.44
N PRO A 85 -9.68 10.77 8.37
CA PRO A 85 -9.94 10.20 9.69
C PRO A 85 -10.83 8.96 9.58
N TYR A 86 -10.80 8.10 10.59
CA TYR A 86 -11.73 6.99 10.67
C TYR A 86 -13.06 7.49 11.26
N GLU A 87 -14.07 7.56 10.42
CA GLU A 87 -15.42 8.02 10.82
C GLU A 87 -16.35 6.85 11.22
N GLY A 88 -15.96 5.62 10.84
CA GLY A 88 -16.81 4.45 11.03
C GLY A 88 -17.94 4.37 9.99
N CYS A 89 -18.71 3.31 10.07
CA CYS A 89 -19.97 3.19 9.36
C CYS A 89 -21.14 3.40 10.34
N ILE A 90 -22.35 3.48 9.84
CA ILE A 90 -23.56 3.68 10.66
C ILE A 90 -23.67 2.70 11.83
N ASN A 91 -23.11 1.49 11.69
CA ASN A 91 -23.19 0.45 12.71
C ASN A 91 -22.11 0.57 13.82
N CYS A 92 -21.03 1.29 13.59
CA CYS A 92 -19.88 1.33 14.50
C CYS A 92 -19.31 2.72 14.76
N GLN A 93 -19.90 3.79 14.22
CA GLN A 93 -19.36 5.15 14.35
C GLN A 93 -19.16 5.59 15.81
N ASP A 94 -20.11 5.25 16.69
CA ASP A 94 -20.09 5.60 18.11
C ASP A 94 -19.26 4.62 18.96
N GLN A 95 -18.83 3.50 18.39
CA GLN A 95 -18.16 2.41 19.10
C GLN A 95 -16.70 2.20 18.64
N ARG A 96 -16.10 3.21 18.02
CA ARG A 96 -14.69 3.22 17.59
C ARG A 96 -14.30 1.99 16.75
N GLY A 97 -15.21 1.52 15.90
CA GLY A 97 -14.99 0.39 15.02
C GLY A 97 -15.28 -0.98 15.62
N PHE A 98 -16.01 -1.04 16.73
CA PHE A 98 -16.58 -2.28 17.27
C PHE A 98 -18.07 -2.35 17.01
N ILE A 99 -18.60 -3.57 16.93
CA ILE A 99 -20.03 -3.88 16.86
C ILE A 99 -20.35 -4.99 17.85
N ALA A 100 -21.55 -4.97 18.42
CA ALA A 100 -22.05 -6.05 19.25
C ALA A 100 -22.62 -7.15 18.34
N VAL A 101 -22.10 -8.36 18.43
CA VAL A 101 -22.57 -9.52 17.66
C VAL A 101 -23.14 -10.55 18.63
N THR A 102 -24.38 -11.02 18.36
CA THR A 102 -25.02 -12.04 19.15
C THR A 102 -24.61 -13.43 18.67
N HIS A 103 -23.97 -14.19 19.54
CA HIS A 103 -23.58 -15.58 19.32
C HIS A 103 -24.50 -16.50 20.15
N SER A 104 -24.43 -17.80 19.93
CA SER A 104 -25.19 -18.82 20.68
C SER A 104 -24.86 -18.83 22.17
N ASP A 105 -23.69 -18.33 22.55
CA ASP A 105 -23.16 -18.27 23.92
C ASP A 105 -23.19 -16.86 24.54
N GLY A 106 -23.81 -15.89 23.86
CA GLY A 106 -23.97 -14.51 24.34
C GLY A 106 -23.55 -13.43 23.32
N VAL A 107 -23.53 -12.19 23.82
CA VAL A 107 -23.12 -11.02 22.99
C VAL A 107 -21.65 -10.77 23.16
N ARG A 108 -20.93 -10.61 22.04
CA ARG A 108 -19.50 -10.25 22.00
C ARG A 108 -19.28 -8.97 21.19
N MET A 109 -18.26 -8.20 21.58
CA MET A 109 -17.81 -7.05 20.81
C MET A 109 -16.77 -7.48 19.77
N GLU A 110 -17.09 -7.29 18.50
CA GLU A 110 -16.23 -7.63 17.38
C GLU A 110 -15.81 -6.40 16.61
N ARG A 111 -14.72 -6.51 15.85
CA ARG A 111 -14.27 -5.43 14.94
C ARG A 111 -15.21 -5.33 13.75
N CYS A 112 -15.70 -4.15 13.47
CA CYS A 112 -16.51 -3.89 12.30
C CYS A 112 -15.72 -4.09 11.01
N GLY A 113 -16.36 -4.62 9.97
CA GLY A 113 -15.74 -4.83 8.66
C GLY A 113 -15.16 -3.55 8.03
N CYS A 114 -15.78 -2.38 8.24
CA CYS A 114 -15.26 -1.11 7.77
C CYS A 114 -13.92 -0.74 8.44
N PHE A 115 -13.74 -1.03 9.72
CA PHE A 115 -12.49 -0.85 10.43
C PHE A 115 -11.41 -1.80 9.89
N LEU A 116 -11.75 -3.08 9.68
CA LEU A 116 -10.84 -4.08 9.12
C LEU A 116 -10.39 -3.71 7.70
N ARG A 117 -11.32 -3.26 6.84
CA ARG A 117 -10.98 -2.77 5.49
C ARG A 117 -10.02 -1.59 5.53
N ARG A 118 -10.23 -0.64 6.44
CA ARG A 118 -9.30 0.49 6.61
C ARG A 118 -7.93 0.02 7.08
N GLN A 119 -7.86 -0.88 8.05
CA GLN A 119 -6.58 -1.46 8.50
C GLN A 119 -5.85 -2.17 7.38
N ALA A 120 -6.56 -2.94 6.55
CA ALA A 120 -5.95 -3.60 5.37
C ALA A 120 -5.37 -2.58 4.38
N LYS A 121 -6.05 -1.45 4.12
CA LYS A 121 -5.51 -0.37 3.28
C LYS A 121 -4.25 0.26 3.87
N LEU A 122 -4.23 0.54 5.18
CA LEU A 122 -3.05 1.07 5.85
C LEU A 122 -1.88 0.08 5.82
N ALA A 123 -2.14 -1.21 6.06
CA ALA A 123 -1.14 -2.26 5.97
C ALA A 123 -0.55 -2.38 4.55
N ALA A 124 -1.38 -2.27 3.51
CA ALA A 124 -0.93 -2.25 2.12
C ALA A 124 0.00 -1.06 1.79
N LEU A 125 -0.12 0.05 2.53
CA LEU A 125 0.77 1.20 2.45
C LEU A 125 2.00 1.09 3.38
N GLY A 126 2.16 -0.05 4.06
CA GLY A 126 3.24 -0.25 5.04
C GLY A 126 3.06 0.56 6.33
N VAL A 127 1.84 1.01 6.64
CA VAL A 127 1.50 1.75 7.86
C VAL A 127 0.78 0.82 8.82
N GLY A 128 1.36 0.63 10.00
CA GLY A 128 0.79 -0.27 11.02
C GLY A 128 1.54 -1.60 11.09
N GLY A 129 1.62 -2.15 12.30
CA GLY A 129 2.15 -3.50 12.52
C GLY A 129 1.30 -4.55 11.80
N THR A 130 1.83 -5.76 11.73
CA THR A 130 1.25 -6.95 11.10
C THR A 130 -0.28 -6.94 11.16
N PRO A 131 -0.99 -7.04 10.01
CA PRO A 131 -2.44 -7.13 10.05
C PRO A 131 -2.82 -8.28 10.97
N ILE A 132 -3.80 -8.04 11.85
CA ILE A 132 -4.36 -9.06 12.73
C ILE A 132 -5.18 -10.07 11.87
N ALA A 133 -4.63 -10.48 10.75
CA ALA A 133 -5.20 -11.52 9.87
C ALA A 133 -5.16 -12.92 10.51
N ALA A 134 -4.43 -13.07 11.63
CA ALA A 134 -4.35 -14.34 12.34
C ALA A 134 -5.52 -14.58 13.31
N LEU A 135 -6.39 -13.60 13.55
CA LEU A 135 -7.50 -13.72 14.51
C LEU A 135 -8.90 -13.79 13.89
N THR A 136 -9.02 -13.70 12.56
CA THR A 136 -10.33 -13.72 11.90
C THR A 136 -10.66 -15.01 11.16
N LYS A 137 -10.45 -16.16 11.78
CA LYS A 137 -11.27 -17.32 11.44
C LYS A 137 -12.65 -17.11 12.09
N GLY A 138 -13.55 -16.41 11.40
CA GLY A 138 -14.94 -16.26 11.87
C GLY A 138 -15.59 -14.89 11.72
N ALA A 139 -14.97 -13.90 11.14
CA ALA A 139 -15.62 -12.60 10.95
C ALA A 139 -16.68 -12.70 9.84
N SER A 140 -17.93 -12.59 10.21
CA SER A 140 -19.07 -12.45 9.28
C SER A 140 -18.87 -11.21 8.42
N THR A 141 -18.68 -11.41 7.11
CA THR A 141 -18.43 -10.36 6.11
C THR A 141 -19.70 -9.65 5.63
N GLU A 142 -20.85 -9.85 6.26
CA GLU A 142 -22.16 -9.61 5.64
C GLU A 142 -22.86 -8.28 5.96
N VAL A 143 -22.32 -7.31 6.67
CA VAL A 143 -23.17 -6.19 7.14
C VAL A 143 -22.63 -4.78 6.86
N CYS A 144 -21.82 -4.55 5.85
CA CYS A 144 -21.39 -3.17 5.57
C CYS A 144 -21.38 -2.83 4.06
N ASP A 145 -22.44 -3.16 3.33
CA ASP A 145 -22.71 -2.57 2.00
C ASP A 145 -23.77 -1.48 2.17
N ALA A 146 -23.33 -0.24 2.29
CA ALA A 146 -24.09 0.98 2.04
C ALA A 146 -23.12 2.15 1.86
#